data_0a254f0329f3fc355794cf70c0a970a0
#
_entry.id   0a254f0329f3fc355794cf70c0a970a0
#
_cell.length_a   1.000
_cell.length_b   1.000
_cell.length_c   1.000
_cell.angle_alpha   90.00
_cell.angle_beta   90.00
_cell.angle_gamma   90.00
#
_symmetry.space_group_name_H-M   'P 1'
#
loop_
_entity.id
_entity.type
_entity.pdbx_description
1 polymer ?
#
loop_
_entity_poly.entity_id
_entity_poly.type
_entity_poly.pdbx_seq_one_letter_code
_entity_poly.pdbx_strand_id
1 'polypeptide(L)'
;MTSETLPPVVRVHIVGAGPVGLMLAALFQPMERFSVHLYEKRRAYTRTRMVQLRNYLVADSVASYCTDYIDGESVEALFDASELDEGLAFRQSIPADLMALLRTWVRGFCPLNAIEHSLSELIDTRRSPPVRRTAGIVTVADAMAMLEPGDVLIDCSGKHSLLRDRLVPGDGAPGANTFRSRLEYAIMVTFLYSEAYECNEYCKYYKNIENAYYKFIPAVNRTFHDGSITHVTGIVNITDEEYERMPPQFDGQWLRANFPYIAQSMDRFIRKVDRETGGEMMGDLQIVRIPMELYHARHATSRPWHRAGAGDHPFGRSPVFLAGDAAVGSPYFQSISLGLECAMFLAGLLAQRDLPVRELLDRYELYAYKQWVRVYMRSKAIKNNKDLFEILGDNFAVLDRLHIY
;
A
#
# COMPACT_ATOMS: atom_id res chain seq x y z
N MET A 1 -25.54 17.45 -24.21
CA MET A 1 -24.13 17.47 -23.80
C MET A 1 -23.45 16.27 -24.45
N THR A 2 -22.68 16.49 -25.49
CA THR A 2 -21.89 15.45 -26.17
C THR A 2 -20.91 14.88 -25.15
N SER A 3 -20.94 13.56 -24.99
CA SER A 3 -20.02 12.82 -24.14
C SER A 3 -18.61 12.93 -24.76
N GLU A 4 -17.79 13.85 -24.20
CA GLU A 4 -16.42 14.00 -24.62
C GLU A 4 -15.62 12.76 -24.23
N THR A 5 -15.00 12.12 -25.20
CA THR A 5 -13.99 11.07 -24.99
C THR A 5 -12.60 11.71 -24.88
N LEU A 6 -11.64 10.97 -24.33
CA LEU A 6 -10.24 11.42 -24.36
C LEU A 6 -9.71 11.50 -25.79
N PRO A 7 -8.77 12.42 -26.07
CA PRO A 7 -8.17 12.56 -27.40
C PRO A 7 -7.43 11.27 -27.82
N PRO A 8 -7.15 11.11 -29.13
CA PRO A 8 -6.42 9.95 -29.63
C PRO A 8 -5.04 9.78 -28.97
N VAL A 9 -4.35 10.90 -28.73
CA VAL A 9 -3.09 10.95 -27.97
C VAL A 9 -3.35 11.70 -26.69
N VAL A 10 -3.06 11.07 -25.57
CA VAL A 10 -3.31 11.57 -24.21
C VAL A 10 -1.98 11.85 -23.53
N ARG A 11 -1.81 13.05 -23.03
CA ARG A 11 -0.70 13.39 -22.14
C ARG A 11 -1.09 13.00 -20.71
N VAL A 12 -0.30 12.13 -20.09
CA VAL A 12 -0.54 11.65 -18.73
C VAL A 12 0.52 12.19 -17.79
N HIS A 13 0.09 13.01 -16.84
CA HIS A 13 0.93 13.55 -15.77
C HIS A 13 0.80 12.70 -14.53
N ILE A 14 1.88 12.03 -14.10
CA ILE A 14 1.94 11.18 -12.90
C ILE A 14 2.74 11.91 -11.84
N VAL A 15 2.09 12.30 -10.74
CA VAL A 15 2.73 13.00 -9.62
C VAL A 15 3.10 12.00 -8.54
N GLY A 16 4.41 11.80 -8.33
CA GLY A 16 4.99 10.83 -7.41
C GLY A 16 5.47 9.56 -8.11
N ALA A 17 6.80 9.38 -8.18
CA ALA A 17 7.45 8.17 -8.69
C ALA A 17 7.73 7.16 -7.59
N GLY A 18 6.76 6.91 -6.71
CA GLY A 18 6.73 5.74 -5.84
C GLY A 18 6.32 4.48 -6.62
N PRO A 19 6.15 3.32 -5.95
CA PRO A 19 5.85 2.06 -6.64
C PRO A 19 4.63 2.15 -7.56
N VAL A 20 3.58 2.86 -7.11
CA VAL A 20 2.32 3.00 -7.86
C VAL A 20 2.49 3.90 -9.08
N GLY A 21 3.16 5.05 -8.92
CA GLY A 21 3.41 5.95 -10.06
C GLY A 21 4.38 5.36 -11.09
N LEU A 22 5.42 4.65 -10.65
CA LEU A 22 6.31 3.91 -11.54
C LEU A 22 5.59 2.76 -12.26
N MET A 23 4.71 2.05 -11.56
CA MET A 23 3.88 1.01 -12.17
C MET A 23 2.99 1.57 -13.28
N LEU A 24 2.31 2.69 -13.04
CA LEU A 24 1.50 3.37 -14.05
C LEU A 24 2.36 3.82 -15.25
N ALA A 25 3.52 4.41 -14.99
CA ALA A 25 4.43 4.80 -16.06
C ALA A 25 4.88 3.59 -16.90
N ALA A 26 5.22 2.45 -16.25
CA ALA A 26 5.60 1.23 -16.93
C ALA A 26 4.44 0.57 -17.73
N LEU A 27 3.19 0.76 -17.27
CA LEU A 27 2.00 0.29 -17.98
C LEU A 27 1.68 1.16 -19.20
N PHE A 28 1.74 2.49 -19.07
CA PHE A 28 1.39 3.41 -20.15
C PHE A 28 2.48 3.53 -21.22
N GLN A 29 3.76 3.43 -20.84
CA GLN A 29 4.87 3.64 -21.74
C GLN A 29 4.79 2.85 -23.06
N PRO A 30 4.45 1.54 -23.10
CA PRO A 30 4.38 0.78 -24.34
C PRO A 30 3.11 1.08 -25.17
N MET A 31 2.19 1.87 -24.66
CA MET A 31 0.96 2.23 -25.34
C MET A 31 1.14 3.53 -26.13
N GLU A 32 1.21 3.45 -27.45
CA GLU A 32 1.44 4.61 -28.35
C GLU A 32 0.49 5.79 -28.11
N ARG A 33 -0.67 5.52 -27.51
CA ARG A 33 -1.68 6.53 -27.18
C ARG A 33 -1.19 7.51 -26.10
N PHE A 34 -0.25 7.12 -25.23
CA PHE A 34 0.10 7.88 -24.05
C PHE A 34 1.48 8.54 -24.15
N SER A 35 1.53 9.85 -23.86
CA SER A 35 2.76 10.58 -23.59
C SER A 35 2.92 10.77 -22.08
N VAL A 36 3.85 10.03 -21.45
CA VAL A 36 3.97 9.95 -19.99
C VAL A 36 4.94 10.97 -19.46
N HIS A 37 4.48 11.77 -18.49
CA HIS A 37 5.27 12.74 -17.73
C HIS A 37 5.24 12.34 -16.25
N LEU A 38 6.40 12.04 -15.67
CA LEU A 38 6.56 11.55 -14.31
C LEU A 38 7.28 12.58 -13.43
N TYR A 39 6.69 12.94 -12.30
CA TYR A 39 7.22 13.95 -11.39
C TYR A 39 7.61 13.30 -10.06
N GLU A 40 8.83 13.55 -9.56
CA GLU A 40 9.28 12.99 -8.27
C GLU A 40 10.14 14.01 -7.51
N LYS A 41 9.80 14.20 -6.25
CA LYS A 41 10.56 15.10 -5.36
C LYS A 41 11.84 14.48 -4.79
N ARG A 42 11.89 13.16 -4.67
CA ARG A 42 13.04 12.44 -4.12
C ARG A 42 14.09 12.23 -5.19
N ARG A 43 15.34 12.38 -4.82
CA ARG A 43 16.48 12.16 -5.70
C ARG A 43 16.89 10.70 -5.81
N ALA A 44 16.51 9.87 -4.81
CA ALA A 44 16.89 8.48 -4.73
C ALA A 44 15.81 7.66 -4.01
N TYR A 45 15.76 6.37 -4.29
CA TYR A 45 14.89 5.39 -3.66
C TYR A 45 15.63 4.74 -2.47
N THR A 46 15.41 5.25 -1.28
CA THR A 46 16.15 4.85 -0.06
C THR A 46 15.30 4.05 0.93
N ARG A 47 14.03 3.75 0.61
CA ARG A 47 13.12 3.05 1.51
C ARG A 47 13.40 1.56 1.53
N THR A 48 14.16 1.10 2.51
CA THR A 48 14.53 -0.32 2.68
C THR A 48 13.45 -1.17 3.34
N ARG A 49 12.33 -0.55 3.76
CA ARG A 49 11.21 -1.29 4.36
C ARG A 49 10.80 -2.48 3.52
N MET A 50 10.73 -3.64 4.16
CA MET A 50 10.29 -4.88 3.51
C MET A 50 8.79 -4.85 3.25
N VAL A 51 8.39 -5.37 2.11
CA VAL A 51 6.98 -5.52 1.71
C VAL A 51 6.78 -6.89 1.09
N GLN A 52 5.57 -7.42 1.24
CA GLN A 52 5.12 -8.62 0.53
C GLN A 52 4.00 -8.22 -0.41
N LEU A 53 4.18 -8.51 -1.68
CA LEU A 53 3.12 -8.34 -2.66
C LEU A 53 2.22 -9.58 -2.68
N ARG A 54 0.95 -9.37 -3.01
CA ARG A 54 -0.08 -10.42 -3.01
C ARG A 54 -0.16 -11.09 -4.37
N ASN A 55 -0.45 -12.40 -4.37
CA ASN A 55 -0.50 -13.23 -5.58
C ASN A 55 -1.61 -12.80 -6.55
N TYR A 56 -2.68 -12.18 -6.06
CA TYR A 56 -3.75 -11.69 -6.94
C TYR A 56 -3.28 -10.68 -8.00
N LEU A 57 -2.12 -10.04 -7.79
CA LEU A 57 -1.52 -9.15 -8.81
C LEU A 57 -1.12 -9.88 -10.10
N VAL A 58 -0.84 -11.18 -9.99
CA VAL A 58 -0.45 -12.04 -11.11
C VAL A 58 -1.47 -13.14 -11.40
N ALA A 59 -2.68 -13.02 -10.84
CA ALA A 59 -3.75 -13.97 -11.05
C ALA A 59 -4.14 -14.04 -12.55
N ASP A 60 -4.38 -15.24 -13.03
CA ASP A 60 -4.78 -15.54 -14.41
C ASP A 60 -6.23 -16.03 -14.53
N SER A 61 -6.92 -16.20 -13.40
CA SER A 61 -8.29 -16.63 -13.30
C SER A 61 -9.00 -15.99 -12.09
N VAL A 62 -10.33 -15.93 -12.13
CA VAL A 62 -11.14 -15.44 -11.00
C VAL A 62 -10.86 -16.27 -9.75
N ALA A 63 -10.76 -17.57 -9.86
CA ALA A 63 -10.45 -18.45 -8.74
C ALA A 63 -9.10 -18.12 -8.10
N SER A 64 -8.03 -17.94 -8.90
CA SER A 64 -6.71 -17.57 -8.39
C SER A 64 -6.67 -16.14 -7.83
N TYR A 65 -7.49 -15.24 -8.36
CA TYR A 65 -7.66 -13.89 -7.83
C TYR A 65 -8.32 -13.92 -6.45
N CYS A 66 -9.38 -14.69 -6.25
CA CYS A 66 -10.14 -14.77 -5.01
C CYS A 66 -9.41 -15.53 -3.89
N THR A 67 -8.58 -16.54 -4.21
CA THR A 67 -7.90 -17.37 -3.19
C THR A 67 -6.92 -16.62 -2.31
N ASP A 68 -6.42 -15.47 -2.74
CA ASP A 68 -5.44 -14.67 -1.98
C ASP A 68 -6.09 -13.74 -0.93
N TYR A 69 -7.40 -13.82 -0.77
CA TYR A 69 -8.14 -13.06 0.24
C TYR A 69 -8.44 -13.91 1.46
N ILE A 70 -8.60 -13.26 2.62
CA ILE A 70 -9.01 -13.93 3.86
C ILE A 70 -10.41 -14.56 3.70
N ASP A 71 -11.21 -13.93 2.87
CA ASP A 71 -12.57 -14.33 2.56
C ASP A 71 -12.83 -14.12 1.06
N GLY A 72 -12.77 -15.19 0.28
CA GLY A 72 -13.02 -15.17 -1.17
C GLY A 72 -14.43 -14.72 -1.51
N GLU A 73 -15.43 -15.11 -0.73
CA GLU A 73 -16.84 -14.75 -0.94
C GLU A 73 -17.04 -13.22 -0.83
N SER A 74 -16.30 -12.54 0.06
CA SER A 74 -16.36 -11.09 0.18
C SER A 74 -15.88 -10.37 -1.06
N VAL A 75 -14.94 -10.94 -1.82
CA VAL A 75 -14.48 -10.36 -3.08
C VAL A 75 -15.53 -10.51 -4.15
N GLU A 76 -16.10 -11.69 -4.30
CA GLU A 76 -17.17 -11.96 -5.27
C GLU A 76 -18.45 -11.15 -4.96
N ALA A 77 -18.72 -10.86 -3.68
CA ALA A 77 -19.81 -10.00 -3.29
C ALA A 77 -19.59 -8.50 -3.61
N LEU A 78 -18.33 -8.06 -3.69
CA LEU A 78 -17.99 -6.65 -3.98
C LEU A 78 -17.86 -6.37 -5.47
N PHE A 79 -17.35 -7.33 -6.24
CA PHE A 79 -17.08 -7.19 -7.66
C PHE A 79 -17.96 -8.15 -8.45
N ASP A 80 -18.66 -7.65 -9.43
CA ASP A 80 -19.41 -8.52 -10.33
C ASP A 80 -18.46 -9.28 -11.31
N ALA A 81 -18.99 -10.33 -11.92
CA ALA A 81 -18.20 -11.17 -12.82
C ALA A 81 -17.58 -10.38 -13.98
N SER A 82 -18.29 -9.39 -14.52
CA SER A 82 -17.78 -8.59 -15.65
C SER A 82 -16.61 -7.69 -15.24
N GLU A 83 -16.64 -7.12 -14.04
CA GLU A 83 -15.54 -6.31 -13.50
C GLU A 83 -14.27 -7.17 -13.26
N LEU A 84 -14.45 -8.41 -12.77
CA LEU A 84 -13.35 -9.35 -12.57
C LEU A 84 -12.77 -9.80 -13.90
N ASP A 85 -13.61 -10.12 -14.89
CA ASP A 85 -13.19 -10.56 -16.23
C ASP A 85 -12.45 -9.43 -16.98
N GLU A 86 -12.92 -8.19 -16.92
CA GLU A 86 -12.21 -7.03 -17.48
C GLU A 86 -10.84 -6.83 -16.84
N GLY A 87 -10.76 -6.94 -15.51
CA GLY A 87 -9.50 -6.84 -14.78
C GLY A 87 -8.51 -7.93 -15.17
N LEU A 88 -8.98 -9.18 -15.35
CA LEU A 88 -8.16 -10.29 -15.80
C LEU A 88 -7.71 -10.14 -17.25
N ALA A 89 -8.60 -9.73 -18.15
CA ALA A 89 -8.28 -9.47 -19.54
C ALA A 89 -7.19 -8.39 -19.68
N PHE A 90 -7.27 -7.33 -18.89
CA PHE A 90 -6.21 -6.32 -18.87
C PHE A 90 -4.88 -6.87 -18.36
N ARG A 91 -4.88 -7.73 -17.32
CA ARG A 91 -3.65 -8.37 -16.81
C ARG A 91 -2.95 -9.21 -17.90
N GLN A 92 -3.71 -9.88 -18.76
CA GLN A 92 -3.14 -10.63 -19.88
C GLN A 92 -2.47 -9.73 -20.94
N SER A 93 -2.85 -8.46 -21.00
CA SER A 93 -2.24 -7.45 -21.89
C SER A 93 -1.01 -6.75 -21.31
N ILE A 94 -0.69 -6.99 -20.04
CA ILE A 94 0.50 -6.40 -19.38
C ILE A 94 1.76 -6.93 -20.06
N PRO A 95 2.74 -6.05 -20.38
CA PRO A 95 3.99 -6.46 -21.00
C PRO A 95 4.71 -7.55 -20.22
N ALA A 96 5.28 -8.53 -20.94
CA ALA A 96 5.88 -9.73 -20.35
C ALA A 96 7.02 -9.43 -19.37
N ASP A 97 7.83 -8.40 -19.64
CA ASP A 97 8.90 -7.92 -18.78
C ASP A 97 8.38 -7.38 -17.44
N LEU A 98 7.33 -6.58 -17.45
CA LEU A 98 6.67 -6.07 -16.25
C LEU A 98 5.98 -7.21 -15.47
N MET A 99 5.32 -8.12 -16.17
CA MET A 99 4.68 -9.29 -15.54
C MET A 99 5.72 -10.22 -14.90
N ALA A 100 6.92 -10.36 -15.49
CA ALA A 100 8.02 -11.14 -14.91
C ALA A 100 8.51 -10.54 -13.57
N LEU A 101 8.63 -9.20 -13.49
CA LEU A 101 8.96 -8.52 -12.24
C LEU A 101 7.89 -8.77 -11.16
N LEU A 102 6.60 -8.62 -11.49
CA LEU A 102 5.51 -8.90 -10.57
C LEU A 102 5.54 -10.33 -10.04
N ARG A 103 5.74 -11.32 -10.92
CA ARG A 103 5.86 -12.73 -10.53
C ARG A 103 7.05 -12.99 -9.62
N THR A 104 8.12 -12.24 -9.77
CA THR A 104 9.29 -12.33 -8.88
C THR A 104 8.95 -11.77 -7.49
N TRP A 105 8.30 -10.61 -7.43
CA TRP A 105 8.02 -9.95 -6.16
C TRP A 105 6.91 -10.61 -5.33
N VAL A 106 5.94 -11.28 -5.93
CA VAL A 106 4.87 -12.00 -5.19
C VAL A 106 5.36 -13.29 -4.53
N ARG A 107 6.54 -13.80 -4.88
CA ARG A 107 7.08 -15.05 -4.32
C ARG A 107 7.61 -14.91 -2.90
N GLY A 108 7.85 -13.68 -2.44
CA GLY A 108 8.42 -13.46 -1.12
C GLY A 108 8.46 -11.99 -0.73
N PHE A 109 9.26 -11.70 0.27
CA PHE A 109 9.47 -10.33 0.71
C PHE A 109 10.55 -9.64 -0.12
N CYS A 110 10.34 -8.39 -0.43
CA CYS A 110 11.36 -7.56 -1.07
C CYS A 110 11.41 -6.16 -0.48
N PRO A 111 12.59 -5.49 -0.48
CA PRO A 111 12.67 -4.11 -0.06
C PRO A 111 11.89 -3.20 -1.01
N LEU A 112 11.22 -2.19 -0.45
CA LEU A 112 10.42 -1.27 -1.24
C LEU A 112 11.26 -0.54 -2.31
N ASN A 113 12.47 -0.13 -1.96
CA ASN A 113 13.41 0.51 -2.91
C ASN A 113 13.82 -0.43 -4.05
N ALA A 114 13.90 -1.75 -3.84
CA ALA A 114 14.20 -2.69 -4.92
C ALA A 114 13.06 -2.73 -5.96
N ILE A 115 11.80 -2.65 -5.53
CA ILE A 115 10.65 -2.51 -6.43
C ILE A 115 10.75 -1.20 -7.22
N GLU A 116 11.04 -0.09 -6.51
CA GLU A 116 11.17 1.23 -7.13
C GLU A 116 12.32 1.28 -8.15
N HIS A 117 13.48 0.73 -7.82
CA HIS A 117 14.63 0.64 -8.73
C HIS A 117 14.32 -0.21 -9.96
N SER A 118 13.77 -1.42 -9.77
CA SER A 118 13.46 -2.30 -10.90
C SER A 118 12.42 -1.71 -11.85
N LEU A 119 11.38 -1.05 -11.34
CA LEU A 119 10.41 -0.34 -12.18
C LEU A 119 11.04 0.86 -12.90
N SER A 120 11.89 1.60 -12.20
CA SER A 120 12.61 2.75 -12.78
C SER A 120 13.53 2.30 -13.91
N GLU A 121 14.31 1.24 -13.68
CA GLU A 121 15.21 0.64 -14.66
C GLU A 121 14.44 0.08 -15.88
N LEU A 122 13.31 -0.59 -15.64
CA LEU A 122 12.44 -1.07 -16.72
C LEU A 122 11.98 0.06 -17.63
N ILE A 123 11.51 1.18 -17.05
CA ILE A 123 11.08 2.36 -17.79
C ILE A 123 12.24 2.96 -18.61
N ASP A 124 13.42 3.06 -18.00
CA ASP A 124 14.61 3.64 -18.65
C ASP A 124 15.19 2.73 -19.75
N THR A 125 15.06 1.41 -19.58
CA THR A 125 15.48 0.41 -20.57
C THR A 125 14.59 0.39 -21.81
N ARG A 126 13.31 0.63 -21.64
CA ARG A 126 12.33 0.79 -22.73
C ARG A 126 12.44 2.18 -23.35
N ARG A 127 13.43 2.41 -24.16
CA ARG A 127 13.80 3.75 -24.69
C ARG A 127 12.73 4.43 -25.55
N SER A 128 11.75 3.71 -26.05
CA SER A 128 10.74 4.28 -26.97
C SER A 128 9.35 3.70 -26.69
N PRO A 129 8.34 4.57 -26.46
CA PRO A 129 8.46 6.01 -26.28
C PRO A 129 9.10 6.36 -24.90
N PRO A 130 9.84 7.47 -24.81
CA PRO A 130 10.50 7.85 -23.57
C PRO A 130 9.49 8.39 -22.55
N VAL A 131 9.65 8.04 -21.28
CA VAL A 131 8.96 8.69 -20.16
C VAL A 131 9.72 9.97 -19.80
N ARG A 132 9.05 11.11 -19.87
CA ARG A 132 9.63 12.39 -19.46
C ARG A 132 9.63 12.46 -17.93
N ARG A 133 10.81 12.70 -17.33
CA ARG A 133 10.96 12.81 -15.88
C ARG A 133 11.27 14.23 -15.46
N THR A 134 10.56 14.72 -14.44
CA THR A 134 10.80 16.04 -13.86
C THR A 134 11.06 15.88 -12.36
N ALA A 135 12.23 16.35 -11.91
CA ALA A 135 12.57 16.37 -10.48
C ALA A 135 11.94 17.60 -9.81
N GLY A 136 11.22 17.38 -8.70
CA GLY A 136 10.62 18.46 -7.92
C GLY A 136 9.31 18.09 -7.26
N ILE A 137 8.84 18.99 -6.42
CA ILE A 137 7.52 18.94 -5.80
C ILE A 137 6.52 19.59 -6.75
N VAL A 138 5.45 18.89 -7.08
CA VAL A 138 4.32 19.48 -7.81
C VAL A 138 3.35 20.05 -6.76
N THR A 139 3.15 21.36 -6.80
CA THR A 139 2.13 22.04 -6.00
C THR A 139 0.78 21.98 -6.70
N VAL A 140 -0.28 22.39 -6.01
CA VAL A 140 -1.62 22.52 -6.65
C VAL A 140 -1.56 23.52 -7.82
N ALA A 141 -0.85 24.63 -7.64
CA ALA A 141 -0.70 25.63 -8.69
C ALA A 141 0.02 25.08 -9.93
N ASP A 142 1.11 24.31 -9.71
CA ASP A 142 1.82 23.63 -10.79
C ASP A 142 0.92 22.63 -11.52
N ALA A 143 0.18 21.81 -10.76
CA ALA A 143 -0.76 20.84 -11.32
C ALA A 143 -1.85 21.50 -12.18
N MET A 144 -2.36 22.65 -11.73
CA MET A 144 -3.36 23.41 -12.48
C MET A 144 -2.77 24.07 -13.72
N ALA A 145 -1.54 24.58 -13.63
CA ALA A 145 -0.89 25.28 -14.74
C ALA A 145 -0.41 24.35 -15.86
N MET A 146 -0.06 23.09 -15.53
CA MET A 146 0.43 22.12 -16.52
C MET A 146 -0.67 21.45 -17.33
N LEU A 147 -1.94 21.46 -16.86
CA LEU A 147 -3.04 20.76 -17.49
C LEU A 147 -3.62 21.51 -18.67
N GLU A 148 -3.59 20.89 -19.83
CA GLU A 148 -4.34 21.30 -21.01
C GLU A 148 -5.62 20.44 -21.15
N PRO A 149 -6.65 20.94 -21.85
CA PRO A 149 -7.86 20.16 -22.06
C PRO A 149 -7.57 18.80 -22.70
N GLY A 150 -8.07 17.72 -22.09
CA GLY A 150 -7.83 16.34 -22.51
C GLY A 150 -6.58 15.67 -21.93
N ASP A 151 -5.75 16.39 -21.17
CA ASP A 151 -4.70 15.77 -20.37
C ASP A 151 -5.30 14.97 -19.22
N VAL A 152 -4.55 14.00 -18.73
CA VAL A 152 -4.89 13.18 -17.55
C VAL A 152 -3.86 13.45 -16.46
N LEU A 153 -4.32 13.71 -15.24
CA LEU A 153 -3.47 13.84 -14.06
C LEU A 153 -3.73 12.68 -13.10
N ILE A 154 -2.67 12.00 -12.68
CA ILE A 154 -2.74 10.93 -11.69
C ILE A 154 -1.85 11.29 -10.51
N ASP A 155 -2.45 11.49 -9.34
CA ASP A 155 -1.72 11.77 -8.11
C ASP A 155 -1.40 10.46 -7.39
N CYS A 156 -0.11 10.11 -7.38
CA CYS A 156 0.51 8.99 -6.66
C CYS A 156 1.45 9.49 -5.55
N SER A 157 1.30 10.73 -5.07
CA SER A 157 2.23 11.36 -4.14
C SER A 157 2.13 10.84 -2.69
N GLY A 158 1.20 9.93 -2.41
CA GLY A 158 1.10 9.18 -1.16
C GLY A 158 0.20 9.84 -0.11
N LYS A 159 0.39 9.45 1.16
CA LYS A 159 -0.46 9.85 2.31
C LYS A 159 -0.67 11.37 2.41
N HIS A 160 0.35 12.15 2.07
CA HIS A 160 0.34 13.61 2.15
C HIS A 160 0.08 14.28 0.79
N SER A 161 -0.83 13.71 0.00
CA SER A 161 -1.25 14.27 -1.27
C SER A 161 -1.72 15.73 -1.12
N LEU A 162 -1.16 16.61 -1.93
CA LEU A 162 -1.56 18.01 -2.01
C LEU A 162 -2.83 18.21 -2.85
N LEU A 163 -3.13 17.26 -3.74
CA LEU A 163 -4.26 17.36 -4.67
C LEU A 163 -5.56 16.77 -4.11
N ARG A 164 -5.47 15.83 -3.15
CA ARG A 164 -6.64 15.10 -2.64
C ARG A 164 -7.78 16.03 -2.24
N ASP A 165 -7.50 16.99 -1.38
CA ASP A 165 -8.56 17.88 -0.85
C ASP A 165 -9.07 18.89 -1.89
N ARG A 166 -8.36 19.04 -3.03
CA ARG A 166 -8.77 19.90 -4.14
C ARG A 166 -9.70 19.23 -5.13
N LEU A 167 -9.92 17.93 -5.03
CA LEU A 167 -10.87 17.20 -5.90
C LEU A 167 -12.33 17.49 -5.54
N VAL A 168 -12.58 18.05 -4.36
CA VAL A 168 -13.91 18.53 -3.96
C VAL A 168 -14.02 20.03 -4.27
N PRO A 169 -15.08 20.50 -4.97
CA PRO A 169 -15.33 21.91 -5.17
C PRO A 169 -15.44 22.68 -3.84
N GLY A 170 -14.77 23.83 -3.75
CA GLY A 170 -14.72 24.67 -2.56
C GLY A 170 -13.28 25.07 -2.21
N ASP A 171 -13.06 25.52 -0.97
CA ASP A 171 -11.80 26.08 -0.50
C ASP A 171 -10.68 25.02 -0.35
N GLY A 172 -11.00 23.73 -0.52
CA GLY A 172 -10.07 22.62 -0.36
C GLY A 172 -9.46 22.59 1.04
N ALA A 173 -10.28 22.80 2.06
CA ALA A 173 -9.83 22.71 3.45
C ALA A 173 -9.14 21.38 3.74
N PRO A 174 -8.09 21.34 4.58
CA PRO A 174 -7.40 20.12 4.93
C PRO A 174 -8.36 19.06 5.47
N GLY A 175 -8.37 17.88 4.84
CA GLY A 175 -9.22 16.75 5.21
C GLY A 175 -10.64 16.80 4.62
N ALA A 176 -11.00 17.80 3.83
CA ALA A 176 -12.34 17.92 3.21
C ALA A 176 -12.69 16.68 2.37
N ASN A 177 -11.72 16.11 1.69
CA ASN A 177 -11.86 14.90 0.86
C ASN A 177 -11.36 13.64 1.54
N THR A 178 -11.22 13.59 2.85
CA THR A 178 -10.64 12.43 3.52
C THR A 178 -11.60 11.89 4.59
N PHE A 179 -11.88 10.59 4.52
CA PHE A 179 -12.45 9.82 5.63
C PHE A 179 -11.33 9.05 6.32
N ARG A 180 -11.31 9.06 7.64
CA ARG A 180 -10.33 8.33 8.47
C ARG A 180 -11.03 7.46 9.49
N SER A 181 -10.52 6.25 9.68
CA SER A 181 -10.94 5.33 10.73
C SER A 181 -9.69 4.76 11.40
N ARG A 182 -9.49 5.12 12.66
CA ARG A 182 -8.45 4.51 13.48
C ARG A 182 -8.92 3.14 13.94
N LEU A 183 -8.07 2.15 13.78
CA LEU A 183 -8.32 0.79 14.23
C LEU A 183 -7.71 0.52 15.60
N GLU A 184 -6.44 0.87 15.76
CA GLU A 184 -5.65 0.62 16.97
C GLU A 184 -4.38 1.47 16.94
N TYR A 185 -3.61 1.43 18.03
CA TYR A 185 -2.23 1.88 18.08
C TYR A 185 -1.27 0.71 18.18
N ALA A 186 -0.08 0.88 17.64
CA ALA A 186 0.98 -0.12 17.71
C ALA A 186 2.36 0.53 17.78
N ILE A 187 3.33 -0.24 18.22
CA ILE A 187 4.73 0.02 17.95
C ILE A 187 5.23 -0.95 16.89
N MET A 188 5.99 -0.44 15.95
CA MET A 188 6.76 -1.24 15.02
C MET A 188 8.16 -1.38 15.57
N VAL A 189 8.59 -2.61 15.76
CA VAL A 189 9.89 -2.96 16.34
C VAL A 189 10.73 -3.62 15.24
N THR A 190 11.97 -3.16 15.12
CA THR A 190 12.94 -3.68 14.16
C THR A 190 14.26 -3.99 14.84
N PHE A 191 14.86 -5.13 14.51
CA PHE A 191 16.19 -5.51 14.98
C PHE A 191 16.89 -6.42 13.98
N LEU A 192 18.22 -6.55 14.11
CA LEU A 192 19.03 -7.50 13.37
C LEU A 192 19.25 -8.75 14.20
N TYR A 193 19.34 -9.89 13.53
CA TYR A 193 19.56 -11.19 14.15
C TYR A 193 20.72 -11.93 13.45
N SER A 194 21.62 -12.56 14.20
CA SER A 194 22.89 -13.09 13.72
C SER A 194 22.75 -14.37 12.89
N GLU A 195 21.60 -14.99 12.85
CA GLU A 195 21.33 -16.24 12.12
C GLU A 195 20.16 -16.12 11.16
N ALA A 196 20.06 -17.06 10.23
CA ALA A 196 18.92 -17.18 9.35
C ALA A 196 17.66 -17.51 10.16
N TYR A 197 16.69 -16.64 10.09
CA TYR A 197 15.40 -16.80 10.74
C TYR A 197 14.27 -16.48 9.76
N GLU A 198 13.58 -17.51 9.31
CA GLU A 198 12.41 -17.35 8.45
C GLU A 198 11.14 -17.40 9.27
N CYS A 199 10.52 -16.24 9.48
CA CYS A 199 9.15 -16.15 9.93
C CYS A 199 8.32 -15.45 8.86
N ASN A 200 7.69 -16.23 8.02
CA ASN A 200 6.91 -15.73 6.89
C ASN A 200 5.46 -15.42 7.26
N GLU A 201 5.13 -15.06 8.55
CA GLU A 201 3.82 -15.47 8.95
C GLU A 201 2.96 -14.45 9.68
N TYR A 202 2.95 -13.20 9.17
CA TYR A 202 1.86 -12.33 9.59
C TYR A 202 0.47 -12.98 9.39
N CYS A 203 0.27 -13.69 8.28
CA CYS A 203 -0.97 -14.42 7.99
C CYS A 203 -1.09 -15.77 8.71
N LYS A 204 0.04 -16.41 9.09
CA LYS A 204 0.05 -17.69 9.78
C LYS A 204 0.24 -17.56 11.29
N TYR A 205 0.66 -16.39 11.77
CA TYR A 205 0.79 -16.11 13.19
C TYR A 205 -0.46 -16.53 13.98
N TYR A 206 -1.64 -16.22 13.45
CA TYR A 206 -2.94 -16.55 14.06
C TYR A 206 -3.34 -18.03 13.96
N LYS A 207 -2.58 -18.85 13.24
CA LYS A 207 -2.82 -20.28 13.16
C LYS A 207 -2.11 -21.07 14.26
N ASN A 208 -1.14 -20.46 14.93
CA ASN A 208 -0.40 -21.06 16.01
C ASN A 208 -0.72 -20.33 17.33
N ILE A 209 -1.49 -21.02 18.21
CA ILE A 209 -1.91 -20.49 19.52
C ILE A 209 -0.69 -20.13 20.39
N GLU A 210 0.44 -20.86 20.29
CA GLU A 210 1.65 -20.54 21.04
C GLU A 210 2.14 -19.13 20.80
N ASN A 211 1.90 -18.57 19.61
CA ASN A 211 2.28 -17.20 19.29
C ASN A 211 1.55 -16.14 20.12
N ALA A 212 0.34 -16.43 20.61
CA ALA A 212 -0.43 -15.54 21.48
C ALA A 212 0.35 -15.17 22.76
N TYR A 213 1.17 -16.09 23.26
CA TYR A 213 2.00 -15.89 24.46
C TYR A 213 3.01 -14.76 24.33
N TYR A 214 3.50 -14.48 23.12
CA TYR A 214 4.57 -13.51 22.90
C TYR A 214 4.08 -12.09 22.69
N LYS A 215 2.81 -11.86 22.35
CA LYS A 215 2.23 -10.53 22.02
C LYS A 215 2.99 -9.73 20.93
N PHE A 216 4.08 -10.28 20.41
CA PHE A 216 4.84 -9.74 19.29
C PHE A 216 4.45 -10.47 18.01
N ILE A 217 4.01 -9.72 17.02
CA ILE A 217 3.58 -10.26 15.72
C ILE A 217 4.71 -9.99 14.72
N PRO A 218 5.56 -10.97 14.42
CA PRO A 218 6.58 -10.81 13.40
C PRO A 218 5.90 -10.59 12.04
N ALA A 219 6.16 -9.44 11.43
CA ALA A 219 5.51 -9.04 10.21
C ALA A 219 6.33 -9.43 8.98
N VAL A 220 7.65 -9.22 9.04
CA VAL A 220 8.55 -9.39 7.91
C VAL A 220 9.94 -9.72 8.40
N ASN A 221 10.48 -10.87 7.98
CA ASN A 221 11.87 -11.22 8.20
C ASN A 221 12.56 -11.51 6.88
N ARG A 222 13.78 -11.10 6.74
CA ARG A 222 14.62 -11.41 5.60
C ARG A 222 16.06 -11.60 6.03
N THR A 223 16.62 -12.72 5.65
CA THR A 223 18.04 -12.99 5.75
C THR A 223 18.77 -12.21 4.65
N PHE A 224 19.83 -11.50 5.02
CA PHE A 224 20.70 -10.73 4.14
C PHE A 224 22.13 -11.28 4.12
N HIS A 225 22.94 -10.73 3.22
CA HIS A 225 24.33 -11.10 3.00
C HIS A 225 24.46 -12.56 2.60
N ASP A 226 25.38 -13.25 3.17
CA ASP A 226 25.70 -14.67 2.93
C ASP A 226 24.73 -15.65 3.62
N GLY A 227 23.62 -15.17 4.14
CA GLY A 227 22.65 -15.98 4.86
C GLY A 227 22.79 -15.94 6.39
N SER A 228 23.68 -15.11 6.91
CA SER A 228 24.00 -15.04 8.35
C SER A 228 23.30 -13.93 9.13
N ILE A 229 22.68 -12.97 8.47
CA ILE A 229 22.02 -11.85 9.15
C ILE A 229 20.56 -11.73 8.71
N THR A 230 19.65 -11.73 9.67
CA THR A 230 18.22 -11.56 9.42
C THR A 230 17.73 -10.22 9.96
N HIS A 231 17.01 -9.48 9.12
CA HIS A 231 16.30 -8.26 9.50
C HIS A 231 14.89 -8.63 9.96
N VAL A 232 14.64 -8.49 11.25
CA VAL A 232 13.34 -8.81 11.86
C VAL A 232 12.54 -7.54 12.05
N THR A 233 11.31 -7.52 11.57
CA THR A 233 10.34 -6.45 11.81
C THR A 233 9.05 -7.03 12.32
N GLY A 234 8.49 -6.46 13.38
CA GLY A 234 7.21 -6.91 13.92
C GLY A 234 6.43 -5.78 14.57
N ILE A 235 5.25 -6.13 15.05
CA ILE A 235 4.28 -5.18 15.63
C ILE A 235 3.88 -5.66 17.04
N VAL A 236 3.80 -4.72 17.98
CA VAL A 236 3.16 -4.90 19.27
C VAL A 236 2.02 -3.91 19.39
N ASN A 237 0.83 -4.39 19.74
CA ASN A 237 -0.29 -3.51 20.04
C ASN A 237 -0.05 -2.77 21.34
N ILE A 238 -0.50 -1.52 21.38
CA ILE A 238 -0.43 -0.66 22.57
C ILE A 238 -1.76 0.07 22.75
N THR A 239 -2.03 0.48 23.96
CA THR A 239 -3.23 1.27 24.28
C THR A 239 -3.07 2.73 23.86
N ASP A 240 -4.19 3.47 23.84
CA ASP A 240 -4.21 4.91 23.59
C ASP A 240 -3.31 5.65 24.61
N GLU A 241 -3.37 5.28 25.89
CA GLU A 241 -2.56 5.89 26.97
C GLU A 241 -1.07 5.63 26.79
N GLU A 242 -0.71 4.41 26.43
CA GLU A 242 0.69 4.05 26.13
C GLU A 242 1.20 4.83 24.93
N TYR A 243 0.40 4.95 23.87
CA TYR A 243 0.77 5.69 22.67
C TYR A 243 1.07 7.16 22.98
N GLU A 244 0.24 7.83 23.77
CA GLU A 244 0.46 9.24 24.12
C GLU A 244 1.71 9.45 24.98
N ARG A 245 2.10 8.47 25.78
CA ARG A 245 3.30 8.53 26.64
C ARG A 245 4.58 8.18 25.90
N MET A 246 4.52 7.52 24.75
CA MET A 246 5.70 7.12 23.98
C MET A 246 6.18 8.26 23.07
N PRO A 247 7.49 8.49 22.91
CA PRO A 247 8.00 9.35 21.85
C PRO A 247 7.74 8.72 20.46
N PRO A 248 7.81 9.52 19.38
CA PRO A 248 7.59 9.00 18.03
C PRO A 248 8.55 7.88 17.61
N GLN A 249 9.80 7.93 18.11
CA GLN A 249 10.85 6.96 17.87
C GLN A 249 11.73 6.80 19.13
N PHE A 250 12.11 5.58 19.46
CA PHE A 250 12.91 5.22 20.62
C PHE A 250 13.59 3.86 20.45
N ASP A 251 14.39 3.44 21.44
CA ASP A 251 15.14 2.18 21.44
C ASP A 251 14.64 1.20 22.52
N GLY A 252 15.26 0.01 22.57
CA GLY A 252 14.93 -1.00 23.55
C GLY A 252 15.29 -0.60 24.98
N GLN A 253 16.33 0.21 25.19
CA GLN A 253 16.70 0.69 26.51
C GLN A 253 15.60 1.61 27.07
N TRP A 254 15.12 2.54 26.28
CA TRP A 254 14.00 3.40 26.65
C TRP A 254 12.73 2.59 26.95
N LEU A 255 12.42 1.57 26.13
CA LEU A 255 11.25 0.70 26.33
C LEU A 255 11.33 -0.05 27.66
N ARG A 256 12.48 -0.64 27.99
CA ARG A 256 12.69 -1.36 29.26
C ARG A 256 12.52 -0.46 30.47
N ALA A 257 12.96 0.78 30.38
CA ALA A 257 12.85 1.75 31.46
C ALA A 257 11.42 2.26 31.71
N ASN A 258 10.61 2.41 30.63
CA ASN A 258 9.32 3.08 30.72
C ASN A 258 8.12 2.12 30.61
N PHE A 259 8.26 1.00 29.87
CA PHE A 259 7.22 -0.01 29.65
C PHE A 259 7.80 -1.44 29.79
N PRO A 260 8.24 -1.82 31.00
CA PRO A 260 8.96 -3.10 31.23
C PRO A 260 8.14 -4.34 30.84
N TYR A 261 6.82 -4.29 30.95
CA TYR A 261 5.96 -5.41 30.58
C TYR A 261 5.90 -5.63 29.05
N ILE A 262 5.95 -4.57 28.23
CA ILE A 262 6.07 -4.69 26.77
C ILE A 262 7.44 -5.26 26.42
N ALA A 263 8.50 -4.70 27.04
CA ALA A 263 9.86 -5.19 26.85
C ALA A 263 10.00 -6.67 27.20
N GLN A 264 9.38 -7.12 28.30
CA GLN A 264 9.40 -8.52 28.70
C GLN A 264 8.76 -9.45 27.64
N SER A 265 7.69 -8.99 27.00
CA SER A 265 7.09 -9.75 25.88
C SER A 265 8.04 -9.87 24.69
N MET A 266 8.73 -8.79 24.34
CA MET A 266 9.77 -8.79 23.30
C MET A 266 10.93 -9.73 23.65
N ASP A 267 11.43 -9.65 24.89
CA ASP A 267 12.54 -10.49 25.36
C ASP A 267 12.15 -11.98 25.36
N ARG A 268 10.88 -12.32 25.61
CA ARG A 268 10.39 -13.71 25.51
C ARG A 268 10.44 -14.20 24.06
N PHE A 269 9.99 -13.38 23.12
CA PHE A 269 10.05 -13.72 21.69
C PHE A 269 11.49 -13.90 21.23
N ILE A 270 12.39 -12.96 21.56
CA ILE A 270 13.81 -13.04 21.19
C ILE A 270 14.43 -14.32 21.75
N ARG A 271 14.25 -14.63 23.04
CA ARG A 271 14.72 -15.89 23.64
C ARG A 271 14.16 -17.16 22.98
N LYS A 272 12.95 -17.10 22.42
CA LYS A 272 12.42 -18.22 21.61
C LYS A 272 13.25 -18.37 20.35
N VAL A 273 13.49 -17.30 19.61
CA VAL A 273 14.28 -17.33 18.39
C VAL A 273 15.70 -17.79 18.67
N ASP A 274 16.34 -17.28 19.74
CA ASP A 274 17.69 -17.71 20.16
C ASP A 274 17.77 -19.23 20.37
N ARG A 275 16.76 -19.81 21.03
CA ARG A 275 16.72 -21.29 21.26
C ARG A 275 16.49 -22.09 20.00
N GLU A 276 15.71 -21.56 19.06
CA GLU A 276 15.38 -22.27 17.82
C GLU A 276 16.50 -22.21 16.79
N THR A 277 17.29 -21.14 16.78
CA THR A 277 18.31 -20.89 15.74
C THR A 277 19.75 -21.00 16.26
N GLY A 278 19.96 -20.84 17.55
CA GLY A 278 21.31 -20.74 18.14
C GLY A 278 22.00 -19.39 17.93
N GLY A 279 21.28 -18.41 17.38
CA GLY A 279 21.80 -17.06 17.15
C GLY A 279 21.52 -16.08 18.28
N GLU A 280 21.79 -14.81 18.05
CA GLU A 280 21.56 -13.74 19.01
C GLU A 280 21.11 -12.43 18.33
N MET A 281 20.39 -11.59 19.07
CA MET A 281 20.02 -10.25 18.60
C MET A 281 21.28 -9.37 18.52
N MET A 282 21.44 -8.70 17.39
CA MET A 282 22.55 -7.78 17.13
C MET A 282 22.12 -6.33 17.39
N GLY A 283 22.86 -5.64 18.25
CA GLY A 283 22.56 -4.25 18.61
C GLY A 283 21.36 -4.10 19.54
N ASP A 284 20.59 -3.03 19.39
CA ASP A 284 19.37 -2.78 20.17
C ASP A 284 18.13 -2.64 19.27
N LEU A 285 16.96 -2.68 19.88
CA LEU A 285 15.68 -2.53 19.20
C LEU A 285 15.52 -1.11 18.66
N GLN A 286 15.10 -0.98 17.42
CA GLN A 286 14.62 0.27 16.84
C GLN A 286 13.10 0.27 16.84
N ILE A 287 12.49 1.24 17.49
CA ILE A 287 11.06 1.25 17.76
C ILE A 287 10.45 2.57 17.28
N VAL A 288 9.33 2.44 16.55
CA VAL A 288 8.53 3.58 16.08
C VAL A 288 7.08 3.37 16.48
N ARG A 289 6.48 4.34 17.17
CA ARG A 289 5.03 4.28 17.41
C ARG A 289 4.25 4.64 16.15
N ILE A 290 3.21 3.88 15.87
CA ILE A 290 2.40 4.06 14.66
C ILE A 290 0.89 4.01 14.99
N PRO A 291 0.10 4.98 14.49
CA PRO A 291 -1.34 4.82 14.45
C PRO A 291 -1.70 3.89 13.29
N MET A 292 -2.43 2.82 13.60
CA MET A 292 -2.96 1.91 12.59
C MET A 292 -4.27 2.48 12.06
N GLU A 293 -4.18 3.31 11.03
CA GLU A 293 -5.28 4.04 10.46
C GLU A 293 -5.62 3.53 9.06
N LEU A 294 -6.91 3.43 8.82
CA LEU A 294 -7.50 3.37 7.49
C LEU A 294 -7.96 4.76 7.09
N TYR A 295 -7.65 5.17 5.89
CA TYR A 295 -8.23 6.37 5.30
C TYR A 295 -8.52 6.14 3.82
N HIS A 296 -9.51 6.87 3.31
CA HIS A 296 -9.76 6.96 1.88
C HIS A 296 -10.17 8.37 1.49
N ALA A 297 -9.89 8.73 0.25
CA ALA A 297 -10.49 9.89 -0.36
C ALA A 297 -11.99 9.64 -0.57
N ARG A 298 -12.85 10.59 -0.19
CA ARG A 298 -14.30 10.52 -0.47
C ARG A 298 -14.58 10.54 -1.97
N HIS A 299 -13.73 11.28 -2.69
CA HIS A 299 -13.66 11.30 -4.14
C HIS A 299 -12.24 10.98 -4.58
N ALA A 300 -12.08 9.85 -5.26
CA ALA A 300 -10.81 9.42 -5.83
C ALA A 300 -10.54 10.04 -7.21
N THR A 301 -11.51 10.83 -7.72
CA THR A 301 -11.46 11.47 -9.03
C THR A 301 -11.95 12.90 -9.01
N SER A 302 -11.70 13.66 -10.09
CA SER A 302 -12.27 14.98 -10.31
C SER A 302 -13.76 14.98 -10.70
N ARG A 303 -14.47 13.87 -10.51
CA ARG A 303 -15.90 13.71 -10.79
C ARG A 303 -16.78 14.85 -10.25
N PRO A 304 -16.59 15.37 -9.02
CA PRO A 304 -17.40 16.49 -8.53
C PRO A 304 -17.28 17.76 -9.40
N TRP A 305 -16.09 18.06 -9.91
CA TRP A 305 -15.85 19.20 -10.80
C TRP A 305 -16.54 19.02 -12.15
N HIS A 306 -16.47 17.83 -12.73
CA HIS A 306 -17.15 17.49 -13.99
C HIS A 306 -18.68 17.52 -13.83
N ARG A 307 -19.22 17.09 -12.68
CA ARG A 307 -20.66 17.14 -12.40
C ARG A 307 -21.16 18.54 -12.14
N ALA A 308 -20.36 19.38 -11.53
CA ALA A 308 -20.70 20.79 -11.29
C ALA A 308 -20.69 21.62 -12.58
N GLY A 309 -20.26 21.06 -13.71
CA GLY A 309 -20.15 21.81 -14.96
C GLY A 309 -19.06 22.88 -14.93
N ALA A 310 -18.03 22.71 -14.07
CA ALA A 310 -16.96 23.67 -13.84
C ALA A 310 -15.91 23.64 -14.99
N GLY A 311 -16.38 23.79 -16.24
CA GLY A 311 -15.54 23.71 -17.44
C GLY A 311 -14.42 24.77 -17.52
N ASP A 312 -14.52 25.85 -16.74
CA ASP A 312 -13.45 26.86 -16.64
C ASP A 312 -12.34 26.46 -15.67
N HIS A 313 -12.60 25.49 -14.77
CA HIS A 313 -11.59 24.98 -13.86
C HIS A 313 -10.79 23.85 -14.51
N PRO A 314 -9.43 23.79 -14.37
CA PRO A 314 -8.63 22.75 -14.99
C PRO A 314 -9.09 21.32 -14.66
N PHE A 315 -9.52 21.05 -13.42
CA PHE A 315 -10.05 19.75 -12.99
C PHE A 315 -11.45 19.42 -13.55
N GLY A 316 -12.16 20.40 -14.11
CA GLY A 316 -13.41 20.22 -14.84
C GLY A 316 -13.21 19.95 -16.33
N ARG A 317 -12.01 20.24 -16.89
CA ARG A 317 -11.65 20.01 -18.30
C ARG A 317 -10.79 18.78 -18.50
N SER A 318 -10.01 18.42 -17.49
CA SER A 318 -9.06 17.31 -17.52
C SER A 318 -9.36 16.36 -16.39
N PRO A 319 -9.50 15.03 -16.65
CA PRO A 319 -9.76 14.06 -15.59
C PRO A 319 -8.54 13.93 -14.68
N VAL A 320 -8.81 13.97 -13.37
CA VAL A 320 -7.81 13.80 -12.31
C VAL A 320 -8.15 12.57 -11.49
N PHE A 321 -7.15 11.76 -11.17
CA PHE A 321 -7.28 10.52 -10.40
C PHE A 321 -6.30 10.52 -9.23
N LEU A 322 -6.72 9.94 -8.12
CA LEU A 322 -5.84 9.58 -7.02
C LEU A 322 -5.54 8.09 -7.09
N ALA A 323 -4.30 7.67 -6.92
CA ALA A 323 -3.92 6.27 -6.89
C ALA A 323 -2.95 5.95 -5.74
N GLY A 324 -2.97 4.70 -5.27
CA GLY A 324 -2.20 4.27 -4.11
C GLY A 324 -2.58 5.01 -2.83
N ASP A 325 -1.61 5.31 -1.98
CA ASP A 325 -1.84 6.00 -0.70
C ASP A 325 -2.40 7.42 -0.86
N ALA A 326 -2.42 8.00 -2.06
CA ALA A 326 -3.14 9.24 -2.33
C ALA A 326 -4.66 9.04 -2.28
N ALA A 327 -5.16 7.87 -2.70
CA ALA A 327 -6.58 7.51 -2.68
C ALA A 327 -6.97 6.74 -1.42
N VAL A 328 -6.27 5.65 -1.11
CA VAL A 328 -6.58 4.71 -0.03
C VAL A 328 -5.31 4.32 0.70
N GLY A 329 -5.23 4.64 1.99
CA GLY A 329 -4.17 4.18 2.87
C GLY A 329 -4.67 3.09 3.80
N SER A 330 -3.90 2.02 3.95
CA SER A 330 -4.28 0.87 4.76
C SER A 330 -3.16 0.44 5.68
N PRO A 331 -3.48 -0.02 6.90
CA PRO A 331 -2.52 -0.65 7.79
C PRO A 331 -2.18 -2.07 7.32
N TYR A 332 -1.37 -2.76 8.11
CA TYR A 332 -1.05 -4.18 7.94
C TYR A 332 -0.41 -4.54 6.59
N PHE A 333 0.44 -3.65 6.05
CA PHE A 333 1.23 -3.88 4.82
C PHE A 333 0.41 -4.16 3.55
N GLN A 334 -0.85 -3.75 3.50
CA GLN A 334 -1.75 -4.02 2.36
C GLN A 334 -1.65 -2.98 1.25
N SER A 335 -1.21 -1.76 1.56
CA SER A 335 -1.36 -0.58 0.67
C SER A 335 -0.64 -0.70 -0.67
N ILE A 336 0.53 -1.36 -0.72
CA ILE A 336 1.29 -1.45 -1.98
C ILE A 336 0.57 -2.33 -3.00
N SER A 337 0.19 -3.55 -2.61
CA SER A 337 -0.52 -4.46 -3.53
C SER A 337 -1.83 -3.84 -4.03
N LEU A 338 -2.56 -3.21 -3.11
CA LEU A 338 -3.78 -2.48 -3.44
C LEU A 338 -3.49 -1.34 -4.44
N GLY A 339 -2.45 -0.56 -4.18
CA GLY A 339 -2.06 0.54 -5.07
C GLY A 339 -1.65 0.08 -6.46
N LEU A 340 -0.90 -1.02 -6.57
CA LEU A 340 -0.53 -1.62 -7.86
C LEU A 340 -1.75 -2.17 -8.60
N GLU A 341 -2.70 -2.78 -7.90
CA GLU A 341 -3.94 -3.26 -8.49
C GLU A 341 -4.81 -2.11 -9.01
N CYS A 342 -4.95 -1.02 -8.22
CA CYS A 342 -5.64 0.20 -8.68
C CYS A 342 -4.95 0.82 -9.89
N ALA A 343 -3.62 0.77 -9.96
CA ALA A 343 -2.86 1.23 -11.13
C ALA A 343 -3.17 0.40 -12.38
N MET A 344 -3.24 -0.93 -12.26
CA MET A 344 -3.63 -1.82 -13.36
C MET A 344 -5.05 -1.52 -13.85
N PHE A 345 -6.00 -1.39 -12.93
CA PHE A 345 -7.38 -1.09 -13.28
C PHE A 345 -7.51 0.27 -13.98
N LEU A 346 -6.87 1.31 -13.44
CA LEU A 346 -6.87 2.64 -14.04
C LEU A 346 -6.25 2.64 -15.44
N ALA A 347 -5.12 1.94 -15.61
CA ALA A 347 -4.47 1.82 -16.90
C ALA A 347 -5.36 1.10 -17.93
N GLY A 348 -6.06 0.03 -17.50
CA GLY A 348 -7.03 -0.67 -18.33
C GLY A 348 -8.21 0.20 -18.76
N LEU A 349 -8.76 1.02 -17.84
CA LEU A 349 -9.81 1.97 -18.17
C LEU A 349 -9.35 3.03 -19.17
N LEU A 350 -8.19 3.65 -18.92
CA LEU A 350 -7.64 4.70 -19.79
C LEU A 350 -7.24 4.18 -21.17
N ALA A 351 -6.94 2.88 -21.30
CA ALA A 351 -6.64 2.26 -22.58
C ALA A 351 -7.88 2.14 -23.50
N GLN A 352 -9.08 2.15 -22.94
CA GLN A 352 -10.34 2.11 -23.70
C GLN A 352 -10.55 3.45 -24.45
N ARG A 353 -10.59 3.40 -25.79
CA ARG A 353 -10.59 4.63 -26.61
C ARG A 353 -11.94 5.35 -26.62
N ASP A 354 -13.01 4.58 -26.56
CA ASP A 354 -14.37 5.08 -26.79
C ASP A 354 -15.13 5.32 -25.48
N LEU A 355 -14.42 5.18 -24.33
CA LEU A 355 -15.03 5.39 -23.02
C LEU A 355 -15.19 6.89 -22.75
N PRO A 356 -16.41 7.37 -22.49
CA PRO A 356 -16.66 8.76 -22.14
C PRO A 356 -15.92 9.16 -20.85
N VAL A 357 -15.36 10.35 -20.80
CA VAL A 357 -14.62 10.83 -19.61
C VAL A 357 -15.46 10.72 -18.34
N ARG A 358 -16.75 11.04 -18.41
CA ARG A 358 -17.65 10.94 -17.27
C ARG A 358 -17.78 9.49 -16.77
N GLU A 359 -17.94 8.55 -17.68
CA GLU A 359 -18.03 7.13 -17.33
C GLU A 359 -16.72 6.61 -16.77
N LEU A 360 -15.59 7.01 -17.34
CA LEU A 360 -14.25 6.69 -16.86
C LEU A 360 -14.06 7.14 -15.39
N LEU A 361 -14.45 8.38 -15.08
CA LEU A 361 -14.41 8.92 -13.71
C LEU A 361 -15.35 8.15 -12.77
N ASP A 362 -16.59 7.87 -13.20
CA ASP A 362 -17.58 7.14 -12.39
C ASP A 362 -17.13 5.69 -12.11
N ARG A 363 -16.58 5.00 -13.11
CA ARG A 363 -16.09 3.60 -12.95
C ARG A 363 -14.89 3.52 -12.03
N TYR A 364 -13.92 4.41 -12.17
CA TYR A 364 -12.75 4.41 -11.27
C TYR A 364 -13.13 4.83 -9.84
N GLU A 365 -14.03 5.80 -9.67
CA GLU A 365 -14.56 6.20 -8.38
C GLU A 365 -15.19 5.03 -7.64
N LEU A 366 -16.06 4.29 -8.32
CA LEU A 366 -16.72 3.10 -7.77
C LEU A 366 -15.71 2.00 -7.44
N TYR A 367 -14.76 1.75 -8.33
CA TYR A 367 -13.71 0.76 -8.09
C TYR A 367 -12.85 1.10 -6.88
N ALA A 368 -12.40 2.35 -6.75
CA ALA A 368 -11.62 2.81 -5.60
C ALA A 368 -12.42 2.66 -4.28
N TYR A 369 -13.73 2.93 -4.31
CA TYR A 369 -14.60 2.72 -3.15
C TYR A 369 -14.72 1.23 -2.78
N LYS A 370 -14.93 0.34 -3.74
CA LYS A 370 -14.98 -1.12 -3.53
C LYS A 370 -13.66 -1.62 -2.93
N GLN A 371 -12.53 -1.14 -3.42
CA GLN A 371 -11.22 -1.46 -2.86
C GLN A 371 -11.07 -0.99 -1.42
N TRP A 372 -11.59 0.18 -1.08
CA TRP A 372 -11.59 0.65 0.31
C TRP A 372 -12.45 -0.25 1.20
N VAL A 373 -13.66 -0.63 0.80
CA VAL A 373 -14.53 -1.54 1.55
C VAL A 373 -13.82 -2.87 1.82
N ARG A 374 -13.20 -3.45 0.79
CA ARG A 374 -12.43 -4.68 0.90
C ARG A 374 -11.29 -4.58 1.92
N VAL A 375 -10.49 -3.52 1.84
CA VAL A 375 -9.39 -3.29 2.78
C VAL A 375 -9.91 -3.03 4.19
N TYR A 376 -11.02 -2.34 4.34
CA TYR A 376 -11.68 -2.13 5.62
C TYR A 376 -12.11 -3.44 6.28
N MET A 377 -12.83 -4.29 5.54
CA MET A 377 -13.28 -5.60 6.01
C MET A 377 -12.09 -6.46 6.45
N ARG A 378 -11.06 -6.55 5.61
CA ARG A 378 -9.85 -7.29 5.92
C ARG A 378 -9.13 -6.74 7.15
N SER A 379 -8.99 -5.42 7.25
CA SER A 379 -8.32 -4.80 8.41
C SER A 379 -9.08 -5.04 9.71
N LYS A 380 -10.41 -5.03 9.66
CA LYS A 380 -11.24 -5.40 10.82
C LYS A 380 -11.09 -6.87 11.21
N ALA A 381 -11.06 -7.78 10.23
CA ALA A 381 -10.83 -9.20 10.49
C ALA A 381 -9.46 -9.45 11.13
N ILE A 382 -8.40 -8.80 10.62
CA ILE A 382 -7.05 -8.87 11.21
C ILE A 382 -7.08 -8.35 12.65
N LYS A 383 -7.69 -7.17 12.90
CA LYS A 383 -7.80 -6.62 14.24
C LYS A 383 -8.54 -7.57 15.20
N ASN A 384 -9.69 -8.08 14.81
CA ASN A 384 -10.47 -9.01 15.64
C ASN A 384 -9.66 -10.26 16.00
N ASN A 385 -8.91 -10.82 15.03
CA ASN A 385 -8.03 -11.96 15.29
C ASN A 385 -6.92 -11.58 16.27
N LYS A 386 -6.30 -10.40 16.13
CA LYS A 386 -5.28 -9.92 17.08
C LYS A 386 -5.85 -9.76 18.48
N ASP A 387 -7.01 -9.13 18.63
CA ASP A 387 -7.69 -8.95 19.92
C ASP A 387 -7.95 -10.32 20.60
N LEU A 388 -8.39 -11.31 19.82
CA LEU A 388 -8.56 -12.68 20.33
C LEU A 388 -7.24 -13.28 20.83
N PHE A 389 -6.16 -13.14 20.06
CA PHE A 389 -4.84 -13.65 20.46
C PHE A 389 -4.26 -12.92 21.68
N GLU A 390 -4.55 -11.64 21.86
CA GLU A 390 -4.17 -10.91 23.07
C GLU A 390 -4.87 -11.45 24.31
N ILE A 391 -6.19 -11.68 24.21
CA ILE A 391 -6.98 -12.31 25.30
C ILE A 391 -6.42 -13.70 25.64
N LEU A 392 -6.12 -14.52 24.64
CA LEU A 392 -5.50 -15.84 24.85
C LEU A 392 -4.12 -15.71 25.51
N GLY A 393 -3.29 -14.77 25.07
CA GLY A 393 -1.97 -14.52 25.64
C GLY A 393 -2.03 -14.12 27.12
N ASP A 394 -3.01 -13.29 27.50
CA ASP A 394 -3.22 -12.91 28.89
C ASP A 394 -3.65 -14.11 29.75
N ASN A 395 -4.50 -14.97 29.23
CA ASN A 395 -4.91 -16.20 29.92
C ASN A 395 -3.72 -17.18 30.08
N PHE A 396 -2.89 -17.37 29.08
CA PHE A 396 -1.68 -18.19 29.17
C PHE A 396 -0.70 -17.64 30.21
N ALA A 397 -0.52 -16.32 30.28
CA ALA A 397 0.33 -15.69 31.29
C ALA A 397 -0.18 -15.91 32.72
N VAL A 398 -1.49 -15.99 32.93
CA VAL A 398 -2.09 -16.35 34.22
C VAL A 398 -1.84 -17.81 34.57
N LEU A 399 -2.02 -18.72 33.62
CA LEU A 399 -1.81 -20.16 33.81
C LEU A 399 -0.34 -20.49 34.14
N ASP A 400 0.59 -19.81 33.48
CA ASP A 400 2.04 -19.93 33.74
C ASP A 400 2.38 -19.49 35.18
N ARG A 401 1.79 -18.39 35.66
CA ARG A 401 1.96 -17.94 37.06
C ARG A 401 1.40 -18.91 38.09
N LEU A 402 0.37 -19.65 37.73
CA LEU A 402 -0.25 -20.63 38.58
C LEU A 402 0.42 -22.02 38.53
N HIS A 403 1.52 -22.15 37.73
CA HIS A 403 2.22 -23.44 37.55
C HIS A 403 1.29 -24.60 37.11
N ILE A 404 0.30 -24.29 36.27
CA ILE A 404 -0.69 -25.27 35.79
C ILE A 404 -0.21 -25.99 34.51
N TYR A 405 0.97 -25.62 34.00
CA TYR A 405 1.66 -26.29 32.89
C TYR A 405 3.04 -26.77 33.30
#